data_58b80b71459d50d68c9bd44fe2ed7cf2
#
_entry.id   58b80b71459d50d68c9bd44fe2ed7cf2
#
_cell.length_a   1.000
_cell.length_b   1.000
_cell.length_c   1.000
_cell.angle_alpha   90.00
_cell.angle_beta   90.00
_cell.angle_gamma   90.00
#
_symmetry.space_group_name_H-M   'P 1'
#
loop_
_entity.id
_entity.type
_entity.pdbx_description
1 polymer ?
#
loop_
_entity_poly.entity_id
_entity_poly.type
_entity_poly.pdbx_seq_one_letter_code
_entity_poly.pdbx_strand_id
1 'polypeptide(L)'
;MVQGMTTEELINAIYSEMAEFGFLTKYIYGEGIEEIDVNAWDDVEVQFSGGMTKKLDEHFNSPEHAINVIRRMLHVSGMVLDDASPSVLGHLSKNIRIAVLKTPVVDEDVGVAASIRIVNPQNMNKEDFIRGGTATNEMLDFLSECIRYGISVCVAGATSSGKTTLLGWLLTTIPDNKRIYSIENGSRELALVRRKDGKVVNSVIHTLTRDSENERQRVDRIALLDMALRFNPDIIVVGEMRGPEANAAQEAARTGVAVVTTIHSMSCDATYRRMVSLCKRAADMSDETLMGFVTEAYPIVAFCKQLENKERRLMEVMECEIQPDGTRVFRPLFQYRITENRVEDGKFII
;
A
#
# COMPACT_ATOMS: atom_id res chain seq x y z
N MET A 1 46.51 6.30 0.75
CA MET A 1 45.65 6.26 -0.46
C MET A 1 45.03 4.88 -0.46
N VAL A 2 43.70 4.80 -0.43
CA VAL A 2 42.99 3.54 -0.66
C VAL A 2 43.21 3.20 -2.13
N GLN A 3 43.79 2.05 -2.42
CA GLN A 3 44.14 1.64 -3.79
C GLN A 3 42.88 1.56 -4.64
N GLY A 4 42.80 2.36 -5.70
CA GLY A 4 41.79 2.27 -6.75
C GLY A 4 40.69 3.34 -6.73
N MET A 5 40.65 4.26 -5.78
CA MET A 5 39.69 5.36 -5.74
C MET A 5 40.32 6.70 -6.09
N THR A 6 39.61 7.52 -6.84
CA THR A 6 39.95 8.94 -7.03
C THR A 6 39.68 9.71 -5.73
N THR A 7 40.27 10.91 -5.60
CA THR A 7 40.04 11.77 -4.42
C THR A 7 38.57 12.13 -4.27
N GLU A 8 37.86 12.33 -5.37
CA GLU A 8 36.41 12.68 -5.37
C GLU A 8 35.55 11.49 -4.96
N GLU A 9 35.83 10.28 -5.44
CA GLU A 9 35.18 9.04 -5.01
C GLU A 9 35.42 8.76 -3.53
N LEU A 10 36.63 9.03 -3.03
CA LEU A 10 36.93 8.87 -1.60
C LEU A 10 36.19 9.89 -0.73
N ILE A 11 36.13 11.15 -1.15
CA ILE A 11 35.35 12.19 -0.45
C ILE A 11 33.86 11.82 -0.41
N ASN A 12 33.30 11.40 -1.54
CA ASN A 12 31.90 10.99 -1.62
C ASN A 12 31.60 9.75 -0.78
N ALA A 13 32.50 8.77 -0.76
CA ALA A 13 32.38 7.59 0.09
C ALA A 13 32.43 7.94 1.59
N ILE A 14 33.35 8.82 1.99
CA ILE A 14 33.45 9.29 3.38
C ILE A 14 32.21 10.11 3.76
N TYR A 15 31.73 10.97 2.87
CA TYR A 15 30.53 11.76 3.12
C TYR A 15 29.29 10.87 3.28
N SER A 16 29.11 9.91 2.38
CA SER A 16 28.01 8.93 2.45
C SER A 16 28.05 8.11 3.74
N GLU A 17 29.23 7.65 4.15
CA GLU A 17 29.41 6.88 5.39
C GLU A 17 29.15 7.71 6.65
N MET A 18 29.56 8.98 6.67
CA MET A 18 29.47 9.84 7.86
C MET A 18 28.16 10.64 7.95
N ALA A 19 27.63 11.11 6.83
CA ALA A 19 26.50 12.04 6.78
C ALA A 19 25.21 11.42 6.21
N GLU A 20 25.31 10.31 5.48
CA GLU A 20 24.20 9.61 4.86
C GLU A 20 24.01 8.19 5.46
N PHE A 21 23.68 7.21 4.63
CA PHE A 21 23.30 5.85 5.04
C PHE A 21 24.30 4.79 4.56
N GLY A 22 25.56 5.18 4.36
CA GLY A 22 26.61 4.30 3.85
C GLY A 22 26.28 3.79 2.44
N PHE A 23 26.62 2.52 2.16
CA PHE A 23 26.35 1.90 0.85
C PHE A 23 24.84 1.83 0.52
N LEU A 24 23.94 1.85 1.51
CA LEU A 24 22.50 1.84 1.28
C LEU A 24 21.98 3.09 0.55
N THR A 25 22.69 4.21 0.66
CA THR A 25 22.29 5.49 0.06
C THR A 25 22.01 5.37 -1.43
N LYS A 26 22.89 4.70 -2.19
CA LYS A 26 22.72 4.53 -3.64
C LYS A 26 21.53 3.65 -4.02
N TYR A 27 21.15 2.73 -3.15
CA TYR A 27 19.97 1.88 -3.37
C TYR A 27 18.67 2.59 -2.95
N ILE A 28 18.70 3.34 -1.86
CA ILE A 28 17.53 4.11 -1.38
C ILE A 28 17.08 5.16 -2.39
N TYR A 29 18.02 5.79 -3.06
CA TYR A 29 17.75 6.83 -4.06
C TYR A 29 17.95 6.35 -5.51
N GLY A 30 18.23 5.06 -5.70
CA GLY A 30 18.39 4.42 -7.01
C GLY A 30 17.06 4.25 -7.74
N GLU A 31 17.12 4.24 -9.06
CA GLU A 31 15.94 3.96 -9.89
C GLU A 31 15.61 2.47 -9.94
N GLY A 32 14.31 2.16 -9.97
CA GLY A 32 13.83 0.80 -10.15
C GLY A 32 13.97 -0.12 -8.93
N ILE A 33 14.25 0.41 -7.75
CA ILE A 33 14.30 -0.35 -6.50
C ILE A 33 12.98 -0.18 -5.75
N GLU A 34 12.40 -1.30 -5.29
CA GLU A 34 11.14 -1.34 -4.56
C GLU A 34 11.35 -1.64 -3.07
N GLU A 35 12.33 -2.50 -2.73
CA GLU A 35 12.57 -2.89 -1.35
C GLU A 35 14.06 -3.21 -1.13
N ILE A 36 14.55 -2.91 0.06
CA ILE A 36 15.88 -3.29 0.54
C ILE A 36 15.66 -4.02 1.86
N ASP A 37 16.06 -5.29 1.91
CA ASP A 37 15.97 -6.12 3.09
C ASP A 37 17.36 -6.34 3.71
N VAL A 38 17.52 -5.89 4.93
CA VAL A 38 18.66 -6.14 5.80
C VAL A 38 18.27 -7.30 6.72
N ASN A 39 18.72 -8.51 6.39
CA ASN A 39 18.45 -9.71 7.20
C ASN A 39 19.44 -9.83 8.36
N ALA A 40 20.67 -9.36 8.13
CA ALA A 40 21.74 -9.22 9.10
C ALA A 40 22.72 -8.14 8.62
N TRP A 41 23.71 -7.80 9.47
CA TRP A 41 24.73 -6.81 9.10
C TRP A 41 25.54 -7.20 7.86
N ASP A 42 25.69 -8.48 7.55
CA ASP A 42 26.41 -9.06 6.41
C ASP A 42 25.48 -9.74 5.38
N ASP A 43 24.16 -9.68 5.56
CA ASP A 43 23.17 -10.21 4.64
C ASP A 43 22.14 -9.14 4.24
N VAL A 44 22.37 -8.53 3.09
CA VAL A 44 21.52 -7.49 2.52
C VAL A 44 21.08 -7.89 1.12
N GLU A 45 19.79 -7.73 0.83
CA GLU A 45 19.25 -7.96 -0.50
C GLU A 45 18.39 -6.79 -0.98
N VAL A 46 18.28 -6.67 -2.29
CA VAL A 46 17.51 -5.61 -2.96
C VAL A 46 16.51 -6.24 -3.92
N GLN A 47 15.26 -5.81 -3.81
CA GLN A 47 14.21 -6.15 -4.75
C GLN A 47 14.02 -5.02 -5.76
N PHE A 48 14.11 -5.37 -7.04
CA PHE A 48 13.88 -4.46 -8.16
C PHE A 48 12.42 -4.50 -8.63
N SER A 49 12.02 -3.45 -9.31
CA SER A 49 10.74 -3.40 -10.02
C SER A 49 10.58 -4.58 -10.97
N GLY A 50 9.46 -5.30 -10.84
CA GLY A 50 9.27 -6.57 -11.56
C GLY A 50 9.55 -7.81 -10.72
N GLY A 51 9.96 -7.65 -9.45
CA GLY A 51 10.07 -8.74 -8.48
C GLY A 51 11.37 -9.55 -8.53
N MET A 52 12.38 -9.08 -9.26
CA MET A 52 13.73 -9.67 -9.23
C MET A 52 14.42 -9.26 -7.94
N THR A 53 14.93 -10.23 -7.18
CA THR A 53 15.71 -10.02 -5.96
C THR A 53 17.18 -10.35 -6.20
N LYS A 54 18.08 -9.54 -5.63
CA LYS A 54 19.53 -9.75 -5.70
C LYS A 54 20.15 -9.53 -4.33
N LYS A 55 20.93 -10.50 -3.86
CA LYS A 55 21.83 -10.33 -2.72
C LYS A 55 22.99 -9.41 -3.10
N LEU A 56 23.34 -8.51 -2.17
CA LEU A 56 24.44 -7.58 -2.36
C LEU A 56 25.76 -8.20 -1.89
N ASP A 57 26.85 -7.87 -2.57
CA ASP A 57 28.21 -8.14 -2.09
C ASP A 57 28.64 -7.11 -1.03
N GLU A 58 27.96 -5.96 -0.99
CA GLU A 58 28.19 -4.88 -0.04
C GLU A 58 27.37 -5.14 1.23
N HIS A 59 28.00 -4.94 2.37
CA HIS A 59 27.41 -5.15 3.68
C HIS A 59 27.95 -4.15 4.70
N PHE A 60 27.43 -4.14 5.91
CA PHE A 60 27.97 -3.34 7.00
C PHE A 60 29.26 -3.98 7.55
N ASN A 61 30.04 -3.20 8.28
CA ASN A 61 31.32 -3.66 8.80
C ASN A 61 31.20 -4.53 10.07
N SER A 62 30.11 -4.37 10.82
CA SER A 62 29.79 -5.12 12.03
C SER A 62 28.31 -4.97 12.41
N PRO A 63 27.78 -5.78 13.34
CA PRO A 63 26.43 -5.59 13.91
C PRO A 63 26.22 -4.18 14.46
N GLU A 64 27.17 -3.62 15.21
CA GLU A 64 27.08 -2.26 15.76
C GLU A 64 27.08 -1.19 14.67
N HIS A 65 27.87 -1.40 13.61
CA HIS A 65 27.86 -0.48 12.47
C HIS A 65 26.49 -0.45 11.81
N ALA A 66 25.88 -1.61 11.57
CA ALA A 66 24.53 -1.70 11.01
C ALA A 66 23.49 -0.97 11.90
N ILE A 67 23.51 -1.25 13.22
CA ILE A 67 22.63 -0.57 14.19
C ILE A 67 22.80 0.96 14.11
N ASN A 68 24.04 1.45 14.02
CA ASN A 68 24.32 2.89 14.00
C ASN A 68 23.84 3.56 12.71
N VAL A 69 24.00 2.90 11.55
CA VAL A 69 23.47 3.42 10.27
C VAL A 69 21.94 3.47 10.31
N ILE A 70 21.28 2.38 10.70
CA ILE A 70 19.81 2.31 10.79
C ILE A 70 19.29 3.32 11.83
N ARG A 71 19.96 3.50 12.96
CA ARG A 71 19.59 4.51 13.95
C ARG A 71 19.65 5.93 13.38
N ARG A 72 20.66 6.26 12.58
CA ARG A 72 20.73 7.56 11.88
C ARG A 72 19.55 7.75 10.93
N MET A 73 19.18 6.69 10.18
CA MET A 73 18.02 6.73 9.28
C MET A 73 16.75 7.07 10.04
N LEU A 74 16.50 6.40 11.15
CA LEU A 74 15.32 6.63 11.99
C LEU A 74 15.33 8.02 12.65
N HIS A 75 16.50 8.51 13.04
CA HIS A 75 16.64 9.83 13.65
C HIS A 75 16.19 10.97 12.71
N VAL A 76 16.39 10.84 11.40
CA VAL A 76 15.88 11.80 10.39
C VAL A 76 14.36 11.96 10.50
N SER A 77 13.65 10.89 10.90
CA SER A 77 12.20 10.87 11.09
C SER A 77 11.77 11.19 12.53
N GLY A 78 12.73 11.50 13.42
CA GLY A 78 12.46 11.75 14.84
C GLY A 78 12.13 10.49 15.63
N MET A 79 12.48 9.29 15.13
CA MET A 79 12.23 8.01 15.78
C MET A 79 13.46 7.51 16.51
N VAL A 80 13.24 6.83 17.63
CA VAL A 80 14.30 6.30 18.50
C VAL A 80 14.34 4.78 18.38
N LEU A 81 15.54 4.25 18.18
CA LEU A 81 15.84 2.82 18.21
C LEU A 81 16.86 2.56 19.31
N ASP A 82 16.41 2.00 20.42
CA ASP A 82 17.23 1.67 21.58
C ASP A 82 16.79 0.35 22.24
N ASP A 83 17.27 0.06 23.42
CA ASP A 83 16.93 -1.18 24.13
C ASP A 83 15.52 -1.16 24.74
N ALA A 84 14.97 0.03 24.96
CA ALA A 84 13.59 0.19 25.42
C ALA A 84 12.59 0.12 24.23
N SER A 85 13.03 0.51 23.03
CA SER A 85 12.27 0.49 21.79
C SER A 85 13.02 -0.28 20.69
N PRO A 86 13.16 -1.61 20.81
CA PRO A 86 13.94 -2.43 19.87
C PRO A 86 13.22 -2.73 18.56
N SER A 87 11.95 -2.36 18.45
CA SER A 87 11.09 -2.54 17.27
C SER A 87 10.52 -1.19 16.86
N VAL A 88 10.82 -0.74 15.65
CA VAL A 88 10.39 0.58 15.16
C VAL A 88 9.82 0.48 13.75
N LEU A 89 8.68 1.14 13.55
CA LEU A 89 8.12 1.42 12.22
C LEU A 89 8.27 2.91 11.96
N GLY A 90 8.89 3.28 10.85
CA GLY A 90 9.17 4.67 10.55
C GLY A 90 9.16 5.01 9.07
N HIS A 91 9.50 6.27 8.76
CA HIS A 91 9.66 6.70 7.38
C HIS A 91 10.90 7.59 7.26
N LEU A 92 11.69 7.39 6.21
CA LEU A 92 12.81 8.26 5.87
C LEU A 92 12.34 9.49 5.09
N SER A 93 11.26 9.33 4.36
CA SER A 93 10.58 10.38 3.61
C SER A 93 9.11 9.98 3.40
N LYS A 94 8.34 10.87 2.78
CA LYS A 94 6.94 10.58 2.43
C LYS A 94 6.75 9.31 1.57
N ASN A 95 7.80 8.86 0.88
CA ASN A 95 7.75 7.72 -0.04
C ASN A 95 8.60 6.53 0.42
N ILE A 96 9.30 6.60 1.54
CA ILE A 96 10.21 5.54 2.00
C ILE A 96 9.82 5.15 3.42
N ARG A 97 9.37 3.91 3.57
CA ARG A 97 9.07 3.29 4.88
C ARG A 97 10.25 2.47 5.34
N ILE A 98 10.40 2.35 6.64
CA ILE A 98 11.36 1.45 7.26
C ILE A 98 10.70 0.71 8.43
N ALA A 99 10.85 -0.61 8.45
CA ALA A 99 10.53 -1.46 9.57
C ALA A 99 11.83 -2.02 10.13
N VAL A 100 12.05 -1.92 11.44
CA VAL A 100 13.31 -2.28 12.07
C VAL A 100 13.08 -3.13 13.30
N LEU A 101 13.90 -4.16 13.46
CA LEU A 101 14.06 -4.95 14.67
C LEU A 101 15.54 -4.97 15.03
N LYS A 102 15.88 -4.69 16.30
CA LYS A 102 17.25 -4.82 16.82
C LYS A 102 17.30 -5.77 18.01
N THR A 103 18.50 -6.13 18.42
CA THR A 103 18.75 -6.80 19.69
C THR A 103 18.05 -6.04 20.84
N PRO A 104 17.33 -6.75 21.77
CA PRO A 104 17.28 -8.20 21.97
C PRO A 104 16.17 -8.95 21.21
N VAL A 105 15.48 -8.32 20.25
CA VAL A 105 14.42 -8.96 19.47
C VAL A 105 14.98 -9.85 18.36
N VAL A 106 16.16 -9.50 17.86
CA VAL A 106 16.99 -10.33 16.97
C VAL A 106 18.27 -10.72 17.70
N ASP A 107 18.96 -11.76 17.23
CA ASP A 107 20.20 -12.24 17.83
C ASP A 107 21.32 -11.18 17.78
N GLU A 108 22.26 -11.27 18.73
CA GLU A 108 23.35 -10.28 18.83
C GLU A 108 24.27 -10.26 17.63
N ASP A 109 24.51 -11.42 16.99
CA ASP A 109 25.32 -11.57 15.80
C ASP A 109 24.63 -11.03 14.54
N VAL A 110 23.29 -10.91 14.52
CA VAL A 110 22.53 -10.22 13.49
C VAL A 110 22.60 -8.71 13.65
N GLY A 111 22.56 -8.23 14.89
CA GLY A 111 22.57 -6.83 15.27
C GLY A 111 21.25 -6.11 14.98
N VAL A 112 20.88 -6.01 13.72
CA VAL A 112 19.64 -5.36 13.27
C VAL A 112 19.11 -6.03 12.02
N ALA A 113 17.78 -6.24 11.96
CA ALA A 113 17.05 -6.58 10.75
C ALA A 113 16.18 -5.39 10.35
N ALA A 114 16.10 -5.08 9.06
CA ALA A 114 15.30 -3.97 8.56
C ALA A 114 14.74 -4.27 7.17
N SER A 115 13.50 -3.82 6.90
CA SER A 115 12.93 -3.74 5.56
C SER A 115 12.69 -2.27 5.23
N ILE A 116 13.29 -1.80 4.16
CA ILE A 116 13.18 -0.43 3.66
C ILE A 116 12.43 -0.47 2.35
N ARG A 117 11.17 -0.07 2.38
CA ARG A 117 10.30 -0.06 1.22
C ARG A 117 10.26 1.30 0.55
N ILE A 118 10.65 1.32 -0.72
CA ILE A 118 10.69 2.51 -1.55
C ILE A 118 9.42 2.52 -2.40
N VAL A 119 8.52 3.42 -2.08
CA VAL A 119 7.28 3.58 -2.81
C VAL A 119 7.51 4.57 -3.95
N ASN A 120 7.67 4.05 -5.15
CA ASN A 120 7.62 4.85 -6.37
C ASN A 120 6.21 4.72 -6.95
N PRO A 121 5.31 5.69 -6.72
CA PRO A 121 3.98 5.65 -7.31
C PRO A 121 4.11 5.78 -8.83
N GLN A 122 4.25 4.66 -9.52
CA GLN A 122 4.16 4.61 -10.97
C GLN A 122 2.68 4.64 -11.31
N ASN A 123 2.25 5.74 -11.90
CA ASN A 123 0.93 5.83 -12.48
C ASN A 123 0.93 4.99 -13.77
N MET A 124 0.54 3.73 -13.67
CA MET A 124 0.19 2.94 -14.84
C MET A 124 -0.97 3.62 -15.56
N ASN A 125 -0.89 3.72 -16.88
CA ASN A 125 -2.00 4.18 -17.68
C ASN A 125 -2.95 3.02 -18.03
N LYS A 126 -4.10 3.31 -18.62
CA LYS A 126 -5.12 2.32 -18.97
C LYS A 126 -4.57 1.24 -19.91
N GLU A 127 -3.78 1.67 -20.88
CA GLU A 127 -3.17 0.83 -21.91
C GLU A 127 -2.19 -0.20 -21.30
N ASP A 128 -1.51 0.17 -20.21
CA ASP A 128 -0.60 -0.76 -19.52
C ASP A 128 -1.35 -1.93 -18.87
N PHE A 129 -2.52 -1.68 -18.27
CA PHE A 129 -3.39 -2.74 -17.73
C PHE A 129 -3.90 -3.67 -18.83
N ILE A 130 -4.31 -3.11 -19.97
CA ILE A 130 -4.83 -3.87 -21.11
C ILE A 130 -3.72 -4.69 -21.74
N ARG A 131 -2.58 -4.06 -22.04
CA ARG A 131 -1.40 -4.72 -22.67
C ARG A 131 -0.82 -5.81 -21.78
N GLY A 132 -0.78 -5.60 -20.47
CA GLY A 132 -0.37 -6.61 -19.49
C GLY A 132 -1.42 -7.70 -19.25
N GLY A 133 -2.60 -7.61 -19.89
CA GLY A 133 -3.71 -8.54 -19.69
C GLY A 133 -4.27 -8.53 -18.27
N THR A 134 -3.97 -7.48 -17.50
CA THR A 134 -4.43 -7.37 -16.10
C THR A 134 -5.94 -7.18 -16.04
N ALA A 135 -6.50 -6.38 -16.93
CA ALA A 135 -7.93 -6.11 -17.04
C ALA A 135 -8.32 -5.81 -18.48
N THR A 136 -9.60 -5.99 -18.83
CA THR A 136 -10.13 -5.57 -20.12
C THR A 136 -10.52 -4.09 -20.10
N ASN A 137 -10.71 -3.51 -21.29
CA ASN A 137 -11.15 -2.14 -21.44
C ASN A 137 -12.49 -1.90 -20.71
N GLU A 138 -13.43 -2.83 -20.88
CA GLU A 138 -14.77 -2.76 -20.30
C GLU A 138 -14.75 -2.79 -18.78
N MET A 139 -13.90 -3.63 -18.17
CA MET A 139 -13.71 -3.68 -16.71
C MET A 139 -13.23 -2.34 -16.17
N LEU A 140 -12.23 -1.76 -16.84
CA LEU A 140 -11.61 -0.49 -16.42
C LEU A 140 -12.60 0.68 -16.59
N ASP A 141 -13.33 0.73 -17.70
CA ASP A 141 -14.35 1.76 -17.93
C ASP A 141 -15.48 1.66 -16.91
N PHE A 142 -15.97 0.45 -16.64
CA PHE A 142 -17.00 0.23 -15.64
C PHE A 142 -16.57 0.74 -14.25
N LEU A 143 -15.37 0.35 -13.77
CA LEU A 143 -14.89 0.77 -12.46
C LEU A 143 -14.64 2.29 -12.39
N SER A 144 -14.16 2.89 -13.47
CA SER A 144 -14.01 4.34 -13.60
C SER A 144 -15.33 5.06 -13.48
N GLU A 145 -16.35 4.61 -14.20
CA GLU A 145 -17.69 5.22 -14.14
C GLU A 145 -18.32 5.05 -12.76
N CYS A 146 -18.16 3.89 -12.09
CA CYS A 146 -18.60 3.72 -10.71
C CYS A 146 -18.08 4.85 -9.81
N ILE A 147 -16.78 5.12 -9.83
CA ILE A 147 -16.18 6.17 -9.00
C ILE A 147 -16.66 7.57 -9.42
N ARG A 148 -16.77 7.83 -10.72
CA ARG A 148 -17.26 9.12 -11.24
C ARG A 148 -18.67 9.44 -10.81
N TYR A 149 -19.54 8.43 -10.71
CA TYR A 149 -20.90 8.54 -10.23
C TYR A 149 -21.06 8.45 -8.71
N GLY A 150 -19.95 8.41 -7.97
CA GLY A 150 -19.99 8.41 -6.50
C GLY A 150 -20.32 7.05 -5.89
N ILE A 151 -20.10 5.96 -6.64
CA ILE A 151 -20.27 4.60 -6.14
C ILE A 151 -18.98 4.17 -5.44
N SER A 152 -19.10 3.72 -4.19
CA SER A 152 -17.97 3.19 -3.44
C SER A 152 -17.46 1.88 -4.03
N VAL A 153 -16.14 1.75 -4.13
CA VAL A 153 -15.48 0.58 -4.69
C VAL A 153 -14.42 0.06 -3.72
N CYS A 154 -14.42 -1.24 -3.48
CA CYS A 154 -13.38 -1.93 -2.74
C CYS A 154 -12.51 -2.78 -3.67
N VAL A 155 -11.20 -2.53 -3.70
CA VAL A 155 -10.23 -3.35 -4.44
C VAL A 155 -9.58 -4.35 -3.49
N ALA A 156 -9.89 -5.62 -3.70
CA ALA A 156 -9.46 -6.73 -2.87
C ALA A 156 -8.33 -7.55 -3.50
N GLY A 157 -7.56 -8.27 -2.70
CA GLY A 157 -6.53 -9.20 -3.18
C GLY A 157 -5.41 -9.42 -2.16
N ALA A 158 -4.52 -10.37 -2.42
CA ALA A 158 -3.34 -10.63 -1.61
C ALA A 158 -2.28 -9.52 -1.72
N THR A 159 -1.21 -9.62 -0.95
CA THR A 159 -0.01 -8.76 -1.13
C THR A 159 0.51 -8.90 -2.55
N SER A 160 1.03 -7.83 -3.13
CA SER A 160 1.60 -7.76 -4.49
C SER A 160 0.64 -8.08 -5.64
N SER A 161 -0.67 -8.20 -5.38
CA SER A 161 -1.68 -8.50 -6.41
C SER A 161 -2.02 -7.32 -7.34
N GLY A 162 -1.50 -6.11 -7.07
CA GLY A 162 -1.74 -4.92 -7.87
C GLY A 162 -2.91 -4.04 -7.39
N LYS A 163 -3.47 -4.26 -6.19
CA LYS A 163 -4.58 -3.48 -5.62
C LYS A 163 -4.31 -1.97 -5.62
N THR A 164 -3.19 -1.56 -5.02
CA THR A 164 -2.82 -0.14 -4.89
C THR A 164 -2.56 0.49 -6.26
N THR A 165 -2.00 -0.27 -7.20
CA THR A 165 -1.77 0.18 -8.57
C THR A 165 -3.08 0.42 -9.31
N LEU A 166 -4.03 -0.53 -9.22
CA LEU A 166 -5.37 -0.37 -9.80
C LEU A 166 -6.12 0.79 -9.15
N LEU A 167 -6.10 0.88 -7.81
CA LEU A 167 -6.70 1.99 -7.08
C LEU A 167 -6.08 3.33 -7.53
N GLY A 168 -4.75 3.43 -7.57
CA GLY A 168 -4.04 4.64 -8.01
C GLY A 168 -4.48 5.09 -9.40
N TRP A 169 -4.56 4.17 -10.35
CA TRP A 169 -5.07 4.47 -11.69
C TRP A 169 -6.53 4.94 -11.67
N LEU A 170 -7.42 4.22 -10.99
CA LEU A 170 -8.84 4.61 -10.88
C LEU A 170 -9.00 6.03 -10.35
N LEU A 171 -8.21 6.41 -9.36
CA LEU A 171 -8.25 7.76 -8.79
C LEU A 171 -7.76 8.85 -9.76
N THR A 172 -6.98 8.50 -10.80
CA THR A 172 -6.62 9.45 -11.86
C THR A 172 -7.78 9.78 -12.80
N THR A 173 -8.81 8.93 -12.84
CA THR A 173 -9.99 9.13 -13.70
C THR A 173 -11.01 10.09 -13.09
N ILE A 174 -10.85 10.45 -11.82
CA ILE A 174 -11.73 11.38 -11.11
C ILE A 174 -11.61 12.79 -11.72
N PRO A 175 -12.71 13.47 -12.05
CA PRO A 175 -12.69 14.83 -12.57
C PRO A 175 -12.00 15.82 -11.62
N ASP A 176 -11.32 16.85 -12.19
CA ASP A 176 -10.56 17.84 -11.42
C ASP A 176 -11.40 18.68 -10.45
N ASN A 177 -12.70 18.83 -10.73
CA ASN A 177 -13.65 19.55 -9.89
C ASN A 177 -14.15 18.74 -8.68
N LYS A 178 -13.77 17.46 -8.55
CA LYS A 178 -14.11 16.62 -7.42
C LYS A 178 -13.04 16.69 -6.34
N ARG A 179 -13.47 16.83 -5.10
CA ARG A 179 -12.56 16.92 -3.95
C ARG A 179 -12.26 15.54 -3.38
N ILE A 180 -11.00 15.17 -3.37
CA ILE A 180 -10.49 13.89 -2.87
C ILE A 180 -9.86 14.11 -1.50
N TYR A 181 -10.25 13.30 -0.51
CA TYR A 181 -9.60 13.22 0.80
C TYR A 181 -8.96 11.84 0.95
N SER A 182 -7.62 11.78 0.96
CA SER A 182 -6.85 10.53 1.03
C SER A 182 -6.30 10.31 2.42
N ILE A 183 -6.49 9.09 2.93
CA ILE A 183 -5.99 8.60 4.22
C ILE A 183 -5.05 7.44 3.95
N GLU A 184 -3.76 7.63 4.23
CA GLU A 184 -2.72 6.62 4.01
C GLU A 184 -1.94 6.36 5.30
N ASN A 185 -1.35 5.18 5.42
CA ASN A 185 -0.66 4.76 6.63
C ASN A 185 0.81 5.12 6.56
N GLY A 186 1.17 6.23 7.22
CA GLY A 186 2.54 6.65 7.46
C GLY A 186 3.34 7.06 6.22
N SER A 187 3.04 6.58 5.02
CA SER A 187 3.70 7.00 3.78
C SER A 187 2.71 7.17 2.65
N ARG A 188 3.08 8.02 1.69
CA ARG A 188 2.25 8.35 0.53
C ARG A 188 2.52 7.35 -0.59
N GLU A 189 1.57 6.43 -0.81
CA GLU A 189 1.60 5.47 -1.91
C GLU A 189 0.87 5.98 -3.16
N LEU A 190 -0.05 6.94 -2.98
CA LEU A 190 -0.89 7.46 -4.04
C LEU A 190 -0.43 8.85 -4.50
N ALA A 191 -0.09 9.00 -5.78
CA ALA A 191 0.26 10.27 -6.40
C ALA A 191 -0.98 10.90 -7.05
N LEU A 192 -1.81 11.58 -6.26
CA LEU A 192 -3.12 12.08 -6.71
C LEU A 192 -3.10 13.53 -7.19
N VAL A 193 -2.08 14.32 -6.81
CA VAL A 193 -2.00 15.74 -7.19
C VAL A 193 -1.59 15.86 -8.65
N ARG A 194 -2.46 16.45 -9.46
CA ARG A 194 -2.22 16.74 -10.87
C ARG A 194 -1.77 18.18 -11.06
N ARG A 195 -0.77 18.37 -11.93
CA ARG A 195 -0.25 19.70 -12.25
C ARG A 195 -0.29 19.93 -13.74
N LYS A 196 -0.69 21.15 -14.12
CA LYS A 196 -0.60 21.67 -15.49
C LYS A 196 0.10 23.02 -15.44
N ASP A 197 1.14 23.19 -16.24
CA ASP A 197 1.97 24.41 -16.25
C ASP A 197 2.45 24.82 -14.85
N GLY A 198 2.88 23.84 -14.05
CA GLY A 198 3.35 24.02 -12.66
C GLY A 198 2.26 24.26 -11.61
N LYS A 199 1.01 24.50 -12.00
CA LYS A 199 -0.11 24.75 -11.10
C LYS A 199 -0.89 23.49 -10.81
N VAL A 200 -1.35 23.34 -9.56
CA VAL A 200 -2.27 22.25 -9.16
C VAL A 200 -3.62 22.50 -9.81
N VAL A 201 -4.17 21.49 -10.48
CA VAL A 201 -5.44 21.60 -11.24
C VAL A 201 -6.60 20.85 -10.60
N ASN A 202 -6.33 19.93 -9.68
CA ASN A 202 -7.37 19.17 -8.99
C ASN A 202 -7.38 19.44 -7.46
N SER A 203 -8.45 19.05 -6.78
CA SER A 203 -8.63 19.27 -5.33
C SER A 203 -8.32 17.99 -4.56
N VAL A 204 -7.16 17.92 -3.90
CA VAL A 204 -6.73 16.74 -3.13
C VAL A 204 -6.18 17.14 -1.78
N ILE A 205 -6.68 16.51 -0.73
CA ILE A 205 -6.13 16.54 0.61
C ILE A 205 -5.49 15.18 0.88
N HIS A 206 -4.17 15.15 1.02
CA HIS A 206 -3.45 13.97 1.47
C HIS A 206 -3.27 14.02 2.98
N THR A 207 -3.73 12.99 3.67
CA THR A 207 -3.47 12.80 5.09
C THR A 207 -2.71 11.50 5.33
N LEU A 208 -1.86 11.51 6.35
CA LEU A 208 -1.10 10.34 6.80
C LEU A 208 -1.41 10.10 8.26
N THR A 209 -1.50 8.84 8.65
CA THR A 209 -1.51 8.49 10.07
C THR A 209 -0.20 8.91 10.71
N ARG A 210 -0.26 9.26 11.97
CA ARG A 210 0.91 9.57 12.78
C ARG A 210 0.92 8.67 14.01
N ASP A 211 1.88 7.79 14.07
CA ASP A 211 2.16 7.04 15.29
C ASP A 211 2.96 7.92 16.26
N SER A 212 2.63 7.86 17.55
CA SER A 212 3.30 8.59 18.62
C SER A 212 3.04 7.86 19.94
N GLU A 213 4.05 7.82 20.81
CA GLU A 213 3.90 7.39 22.20
C GLU A 213 3.03 8.39 23.00
N ASN A 214 3.03 9.64 22.60
CA ASN A 214 2.13 10.63 23.16
C ASN A 214 0.77 10.55 22.47
N GLU A 215 -0.25 10.05 23.18
CA GLU A 215 -1.62 9.89 22.66
C GLU A 215 -2.19 11.18 22.06
N ARG A 216 -1.83 12.36 22.58
CA ARG A 216 -2.29 13.65 22.03
C ARG A 216 -1.70 13.98 20.66
N GLN A 217 -0.60 13.34 20.29
CA GLN A 217 0.07 13.53 19.00
C GLN A 217 -0.22 12.39 18.03
N ARG A 218 -0.81 11.31 18.53
CA ARG A 218 -1.22 10.16 17.71
C ARG A 218 -2.43 10.55 16.87
N VAL A 219 -2.36 10.24 15.58
CA VAL A 219 -3.48 10.43 14.63
C VAL A 219 -3.67 9.14 13.88
N ASP A 220 -4.72 8.41 14.21
CA ASP A 220 -5.05 7.15 13.55
C ASP A 220 -6.05 7.36 12.39
N ARG A 221 -6.39 6.26 11.69
CA ARG A 221 -7.29 6.29 10.55
C ARG A 221 -8.73 6.68 10.93
N ILE A 222 -9.19 6.31 12.14
CA ILE A 222 -10.54 6.63 12.61
C ILE A 222 -10.65 8.15 12.80
N ALA A 223 -9.68 8.77 13.48
CA ALA A 223 -9.62 10.22 13.66
C ALA A 223 -9.57 10.96 12.31
N LEU A 224 -8.85 10.43 11.31
CA LEU A 224 -8.77 11.01 9.98
C LEU A 224 -10.10 10.85 9.20
N LEU A 225 -10.82 9.74 9.37
CA LEU A 225 -12.15 9.52 8.78
C LEU A 225 -13.18 10.49 9.37
N ASP A 226 -13.20 10.65 10.70
CA ASP A 226 -14.08 11.62 11.36
C ASP A 226 -13.79 13.07 10.90
N MET A 227 -12.53 13.38 10.68
CA MET A 227 -12.13 14.67 10.15
C MET A 227 -12.49 14.84 8.69
N ALA A 228 -12.38 13.77 7.88
CA ALA A 228 -12.67 13.81 6.44
C ALA A 228 -14.06 14.39 6.15
N LEU A 229 -15.09 13.94 6.86
CA LEU A 229 -16.47 14.42 6.69
C LEU A 229 -16.62 15.93 6.93
N ARG A 230 -15.73 16.56 7.71
CA ARG A 230 -15.72 18.00 7.96
C ARG A 230 -15.05 18.81 6.84
N PHE A 231 -14.31 18.14 5.97
CA PHE A 231 -13.64 18.76 4.82
C PHE A 231 -14.51 18.76 3.55
N ASN A 232 -15.73 18.27 3.63
CA ASN A 232 -16.69 18.19 2.51
C ASN A 232 -16.08 17.56 1.25
N PRO A 233 -15.57 16.32 1.31
CA PRO A 233 -15.03 15.62 0.15
C PRO A 233 -16.15 15.05 -0.72
N ASP A 234 -15.92 14.96 -2.02
CA ASP A 234 -16.74 14.12 -2.91
C ASP A 234 -16.36 12.64 -2.79
N ILE A 235 -15.08 12.38 -2.51
CA ILE A 235 -14.54 11.01 -2.44
C ILE A 235 -13.54 10.94 -1.27
N ILE A 236 -13.72 9.94 -0.41
CA ILE A 236 -12.75 9.56 0.62
C ILE A 236 -11.98 8.33 0.11
N VAL A 237 -10.66 8.38 0.19
CA VAL A 237 -9.79 7.26 -0.14
C VAL A 237 -9.17 6.73 1.14
N VAL A 238 -9.48 5.50 1.50
CA VAL A 238 -8.77 4.78 2.57
C VAL A 238 -7.79 3.84 1.88
N GLY A 239 -6.50 4.18 1.91
CA GLY A 239 -5.47 3.45 1.16
C GLY A 239 -5.54 1.95 1.39
N GLU A 240 -5.74 1.52 2.65
CA GLU A 240 -5.98 0.12 2.99
C GLU A 240 -6.75 -0.03 4.30
N MET A 241 -7.76 -0.89 4.30
CA MET A 241 -8.49 -1.30 5.52
C MET A 241 -7.88 -2.57 6.12
N ARG A 242 -7.43 -2.47 7.38
CA ARG A 242 -6.79 -3.58 8.13
C ARG A 242 -7.38 -3.80 9.52
N GLY A 243 -8.13 -2.85 10.04
CA GLY A 243 -8.54 -2.77 11.42
C GLY A 243 -9.93 -2.17 11.64
N PRO A 244 -10.17 -1.62 12.84
CA PRO A 244 -11.47 -1.07 13.24
C PRO A 244 -11.92 0.13 12.42
N GLU A 245 -11.02 0.79 11.68
CA GLU A 245 -11.36 1.87 10.75
C GLU A 245 -12.36 1.46 9.66
N ALA A 246 -12.51 0.15 9.39
CA ALA A 246 -13.50 -0.36 8.46
C ALA A 246 -14.92 0.03 8.87
N ASN A 247 -15.22 0.11 10.18
CA ASN A 247 -16.53 0.56 10.66
C ASN A 247 -16.76 2.04 10.34
N ALA A 248 -15.81 2.91 10.64
CA ALA A 248 -15.92 4.34 10.33
C ALA A 248 -15.98 4.59 8.81
N ALA A 249 -15.27 3.80 8.00
CA ALA A 249 -15.26 3.91 6.56
C ALA A 249 -16.62 3.52 5.95
N GLN A 250 -17.25 2.42 6.41
CA GLN A 250 -18.59 2.05 5.94
C GLN A 250 -19.65 3.06 6.40
N GLU A 251 -19.55 3.62 7.60
CA GLU A 251 -20.44 4.69 8.07
C GLU A 251 -20.31 5.92 7.17
N ALA A 252 -19.09 6.36 6.85
CA ALA A 252 -18.85 7.46 5.94
C ALA A 252 -19.49 7.23 4.55
N ALA A 253 -19.32 6.02 3.98
CA ALA A 253 -19.91 5.66 2.70
C ALA A 253 -21.45 5.76 2.72
N ARG A 254 -22.09 5.34 3.81
CA ARG A 254 -23.54 5.39 4.00
C ARG A 254 -24.09 6.80 4.23
N THR A 255 -23.25 7.80 4.48
CA THR A 255 -23.68 9.22 4.46
C THR A 255 -23.82 9.81 3.06
N GLY A 256 -23.47 9.05 2.01
CA GLY A 256 -23.55 9.46 0.61
C GLY A 256 -22.23 9.98 0.04
N VAL A 257 -21.11 9.88 0.78
CA VAL A 257 -19.77 10.17 0.27
C VAL A 257 -19.17 8.89 -0.30
N ALA A 258 -18.69 8.90 -1.53
CA ALA A 258 -18.02 7.73 -2.09
C ALA A 258 -16.75 7.38 -1.29
N VAL A 259 -16.61 6.13 -0.88
CA VAL A 259 -15.40 5.63 -0.21
C VAL A 259 -14.72 4.58 -1.09
N VAL A 260 -13.47 4.82 -1.45
CA VAL A 260 -12.68 3.90 -2.25
C VAL A 260 -11.52 3.38 -1.41
N THR A 261 -11.31 2.07 -1.43
CA THR A 261 -10.33 1.45 -0.52
C THR A 261 -9.71 0.20 -1.11
N THR A 262 -8.61 -0.26 -0.49
CA THR A 262 -8.09 -1.62 -0.69
C THR A 262 -8.24 -2.47 0.56
N ILE A 263 -8.31 -3.78 0.38
CA ILE A 263 -8.37 -4.75 1.48
C ILE A 263 -7.66 -6.06 1.11
N HIS A 264 -7.02 -6.69 2.07
CA HIS A 264 -6.52 -8.06 1.88
C HIS A 264 -7.66 -9.08 1.98
N SER A 265 -7.92 -9.78 0.86
CA SER A 265 -8.92 -10.83 0.77
C SER A 265 -8.58 -11.82 -0.34
N MET A 266 -9.33 -12.93 -0.44
CA MET A 266 -9.09 -14.03 -1.38
C MET A 266 -10.14 -14.14 -2.48
N SER A 267 -11.25 -13.39 -2.40
CA SER A 267 -12.31 -13.31 -3.41
C SER A 267 -13.21 -12.12 -3.12
N CYS A 268 -14.10 -11.75 -4.04
CA CYS A 268 -15.10 -10.72 -3.81
C CYS A 268 -16.04 -11.08 -2.64
N ASP A 269 -16.55 -12.30 -2.60
CA ASP A 269 -17.41 -12.78 -1.51
C ASP A 269 -16.68 -12.79 -0.15
N ALA A 270 -15.45 -13.31 -0.09
CA ALA A 270 -14.65 -13.28 1.14
C ALA A 270 -14.35 -11.86 1.63
N THR A 271 -14.39 -10.87 0.74
CA THR A 271 -14.16 -9.46 1.08
C THR A 271 -15.24 -8.92 2.00
N TYR A 272 -16.50 -9.18 1.73
CA TYR A 272 -17.59 -8.74 2.61
C TYR A 272 -17.49 -9.37 4.01
N ARG A 273 -17.22 -10.67 4.11
CA ARG A 273 -16.99 -11.33 5.39
C ARG A 273 -15.77 -10.75 6.13
N ARG A 274 -14.73 -10.40 5.39
CA ARG A 274 -13.55 -9.74 5.95
C ARG A 274 -13.88 -8.35 6.50
N MET A 275 -14.65 -7.54 5.78
CA MET A 275 -15.13 -6.23 6.24
C MET A 275 -15.94 -6.35 7.53
N VAL A 276 -16.89 -7.28 7.58
CA VAL A 276 -17.67 -7.57 8.81
C VAL A 276 -16.74 -7.88 9.99
N SER A 277 -15.78 -8.78 9.80
CA SER A 277 -14.80 -9.13 10.83
C SER A 277 -13.97 -7.93 11.30
N LEU A 278 -13.64 -6.97 10.42
CA LEU A 278 -12.93 -5.75 10.79
C LEU A 278 -13.84 -4.76 11.53
N CYS A 279 -15.08 -4.57 11.09
CA CYS A 279 -16.07 -3.71 11.74
C CYS A 279 -16.38 -4.17 13.17
N LYS A 280 -16.44 -5.47 13.41
CA LYS A 280 -16.64 -6.05 14.78
C LYS A 280 -15.57 -5.66 15.78
N ARG A 281 -14.41 -5.19 15.33
CA ARG A 281 -13.37 -4.70 16.25
C ARG A 281 -13.71 -3.34 16.87
N ALA A 282 -14.67 -2.61 16.29
CA ALA A 282 -15.13 -1.31 16.77
C ALA A 282 -16.61 -1.28 17.14
N ALA A 283 -17.42 -2.23 16.67
CA ALA A 283 -18.85 -2.24 16.84
C ALA A 283 -19.35 -3.59 17.40
N ASP A 284 -20.08 -3.55 18.51
CA ASP A 284 -20.74 -4.72 19.10
C ASP A 284 -22.13 -4.91 18.44
N MET A 285 -22.10 -5.43 17.21
CA MET A 285 -23.29 -5.69 16.40
C MET A 285 -23.25 -7.10 15.82
N SER A 286 -24.44 -7.62 15.43
CA SER A 286 -24.52 -8.93 14.79
C SER A 286 -23.83 -8.94 13.44
N ASP A 287 -23.34 -10.10 13.00
CA ASP A 287 -22.74 -10.28 11.66
C ASP A 287 -23.74 -9.91 10.56
N GLU A 288 -25.02 -10.23 10.77
CA GLU A 288 -26.11 -9.91 9.83
C GLU A 288 -26.29 -8.39 9.66
N THR A 289 -26.29 -7.63 10.76
CA THR A 289 -26.40 -6.17 10.74
C THR A 289 -25.20 -5.55 10.03
N LEU A 290 -23.99 -5.98 10.41
CA LEU A 290 -22.75 -5.48 9.79
C LEU A 290 -22.64 -5.88 8.32
N MET A 291 -23.12 -7.07 7.95
CA MET A 291 -23.19 -7.49 6.54
C MET A 291 -24.12 -6.55 5.76
N GLY A 292 -25.26 -6.15 6.33
CA GLY A 292 -26.13 -5.14 5.74
C GLY A 292 -25.38 -3.84 5.47
N PHE A 293 -24.68 -3.33 6.47
CA PHE A 293 -23.95 -2.08 6.37
C PHE A 293 -22.80 -2.10 5.35
N VAL A 294 -22.00 -3.15 5.35
CA VAL A 294 -20.87 -3.22 4.43
C VAL A 294 -21.30 -3.45 2.98
N THR A 295 -22.41 -4.18 2.74
CA THR A 295 -22.94 -4.37 1.39
C THR A 295 -23.64 -3.12 0.85
N GLU A 296 -24.30 -2.34 1.71
CA GLU A 296 -24.81 -1.02 1.38
C GLU A 296 -23.68 -0.02 1.06
N ALA A 297 -22.63 -0.02 1.89
CA ALA A 297 -21.49 0.89 1.75
C ALA A 297 -20.63 0.60 0.51
N TYR A 298 -20.44 -0.67 0.16
CA TYR A 298 -19.56 -1.11 -0.93
C TYR A 298 -20.31 -2.03 -1.90
N PRO A 299 -21.18 -1.47 -2.77
CA PRO A 299 -21.92 -2.29 -3.73
C PRO A 299 -21.00 -2.97 -4.75
N ILE A 300 -19.80 -2.44 -5.00
CA ILE A 300 -18.84 -2.97 -5.98
C ILE A 300 -17.55 -3.41 -5.29
N VAL A 301 -17.18 -4.66 -5.52
CA VAL A 301 -15.90 -5.25 -5.11
C VAL A 301 -15.15 -5.77 -6.34
N ALA A 302 -13.88 -5.39 -6.48
CA ALA A 302 -12.98 -5.81 -7.54
C ALA A 302 -11.85 -6.66 -6.94
N PHE A 303 -11.66 -7.89 -7.39
CA PHE A 303 -10.66 -8.82 -6.83
C PHE A 303 -9.48 -9.00 -7.76
N CYS A 304 -8.29 -8.63 -7.28
CA CYS A 304 -7.02 -8.78 -7.97
C CYS A 304 -6.21 -9.96 -7.44
N LYS A 305 -5.54 -10.70 -8.32
CA LYS A 305 -4.64 -11.80 -7.97
C LYS A 305 -3.35 -11.73 -8.79
N GLN A 306 -2.23 -12.07 -8.15
CA GLN A 306 -1.01 -12.41 -8.85
C GLN A 306 -1.02 -13.91 -9.13
N LEU A 307 -0.85 -14.29 -10.39
CA LEU A 307 -0.76 -15.68 -10.83
C LEU A 307 0.65 -16.24 -10.56
N GLU A 308 0.82 -17.55 -10.72
CA GLU A 308 2.11 -18.23 -10.50
C GLU A 308 3.23 -17.72 -11.43
N ASN A 309 2.87 -17.36 -12.65
CA ASN A 309 3.78 -16.73 -13.62
C ASN A 309 4.10 -15.26 -13.34
N LYS A 310 3.74 -14.76 -12.13
CA LYS A 310 3.90 -13.38 -11.68
C LYS A 310 3.02 -12.33 -12.39
N GLU A 311 2.23 -12.72 -13.36
CA GLU A 311 1.25 -11.84 -13.97
C GLU A 311 0.14 -11.47 -12.99
N ARG A 312 -0.38 -10.26 -13.10
CA ARG A 312 -1.49 -9.76 -12.29
C ARG A 312 -2.77 -9.77 -13.10
N ARG A 313 -3.87 -10.15 -12.47
CA ARG A 313 -5.20 -10.23 -13.12
C ARG A 313 -6.26 -9.65 -12.19
N LEU A 314 -7.14 -8.85 -12.78
CA LEU A 314 -8.45 -8.54 -12.19
C LEU A 314 -9.35 -9.76 -12.43
N MET A 315 -9.42 -10.61 -11.40
CA MET A 315 -10.07 -11.92 -11.50
C MET A 315 -11.58 -11.84 -11.53
N GLU A 316 -12.14 -10.84 -10.81
CA GLU A 316 -13.57 -10.72 -10.63
C GLU A 316 -13.94 -9.28 -10.32
N VAL A 317 -15.06 -8.82 -10.86
CA VAL A 317 -15.77 -7.64 -10.39
C VAL A 317 -17.18 -8.10 -10.04
N MET A 318 -17.57 -7.88 -8.80
CA MET A 318 -18.86 -8.31 -8.24
C MET A 318 -19.67 -7.10 -7.79
N GLU A 319 -20.98 -7.16 -8.08
CA GLU A 319 -21.99 -6.26 -7.54
C GLU A 319 -22.77 -6.95 -6.42
N CYS A 320 -23.04 -6.23 -5.34
CA CYS A 320 -24.05 -6.60 -4.36
C CYS A 320 -25.29 -5.70 -4.54
N GLU A 321 -26.36 -6.28 -5.06
CA GLU A 321 -27.66 -5.61 -5.20
C GLU A 321 -28.52 -5.92 -3.97
N ILE A 322 -29.04 -4.86 -3.33
CA ILE A 322 -30.00 -4.99 -2.23
C ILE A 322 -31.42 -4.88 -2.80
N GLN A 323 -32.14 -5.97 -2.70
CA GLN A 323 -33.56 -6.05 -3.18
C GLN A 323 -34.50 -5.27 -2.23
N PRO A 324 -35.72 -4.88 -2.69
CA PRO A 324 -36.66 -4.16 -1.86
C PRO A 324 -37.08 -4.89 -0.57
N ASP A 325 -36.98 -6.21 -0.53
CA ASP A 325 -37.25 -7.04 0.65
C ASP A 325 -36.06 -7.16 1.61
N GLY A 326 -34.91 -6.48 1.29
CA GLY A 326 -33.68 -6.53 2.04
C GLY A 326 -32.77 -7.71 1.69
N THR A 327 -33.17 -8.58 0.76
CA THR A 327 -32.34 -9.68 0.27
C THR A 327 -31.15 -9.14 -0.50
N ARG A 328 -29.96 -9.69 -0.23
CA ARG A 328 -28.70 -9.36 -0.93
C ARG A 328 -28.43 -10.35 -2.04
N VAL A 329 -28.26 -9.86 -3.25
CA VAL A 329 -27.95 -10.66 -4.44
C VAL A 329 -26.56 -10.28 -4.92
N PHE A 330 -25.63 -11.23 -4.85
CA PHE A 330 -24.26 -11.07 -5.33
C PHE A 330 -24.17 -11.51 -6.78
N ARG A 331 -23.81 -10.60 -7.68
CA ARG A 331 -23.71 -10.84 -9.12
C ARG A 331 -22.30 -10.61 -9.60
N PRO A 332 -21.62 -11.64 -10.13
CA PRO A 332 -20.37 -11.42 -10.85
C PRO A 332 -20.67 -10.70 -12.17
N LEU A 333 -20.15 -9.48 -12.31
CA LEU A 333 -20.28 -8.70 -13.54
C LEU A 333 -19.20 -9.08 -14.55
N PHE A 334 -18.00 -9.34 -14.05
CA PHE A 334 -16.85 -9.78 -14.85
C PHE A 334 -16.13 -10.89 -14.10
N GLN A 335 -15.68 -11.92 -14.82
CA GLN A 335 -14.90 -13.01 -14.27
C GLN A 335 -13.79 -13.43 -15.24
N TYR A 336 -12.57 -13.53 -14.73
CA TYR A 336 -11.47 -14.20 -15.40
C TYR A 336 -11.57 -15.70 -15.10
N ARG A 337 -11.64 -16.55 -16.13
CA ARG A 337 -11.70 -17.99 -15.98
C ARG A 337 -10.43 -18.61 -16.55
N ILE A 338 -9.84 -19.52 -15.80
CA ILE A 338 -8.79 -20.39 -16.29
C ILE A 338 -9.48 -21.47 -17.11
N THR A 339 -9.28 -21.47 -18.44
CA THR A 339 -9.97 -22.37 -19.39
C THR A 339 -9.25 -23.68 -19.60
N GLU A 340 -7.93 -23.71 -19.38
CA GLU A 340 -7.12 -24.91 -19.49
C GLU A 340 -6.28 -25.10 -18.24
N ASN A 341 -6.32 -26.31 -17.70
CA ASN A 341 -5.59 -26.69 -16.51
C ASN A 341 -5.07 -28.09 -16.72
N ARG A 342 -3.84 -28.25 -17.24
CA ARG A 342 -3.23 -29.54 -17.60
C ARG A 342 -1.79 -29.62 -17.14
N VAL A 343 -1.28 -30.82 -17.01
CA VAL A 343 0.13 -31.10 -16.73
C VAL A 343 0.77 -31.62 -18.02
N GLU A 344 1.77 -30.92 -18.53
CA GLU A 344 2.63 -31.37 -19.61
C GLU A 344 4.06 -31.48 -19.09
N ASP A 345 4.72 -32.62 -19.40
CA ASP A 345 6.11 -32.91 -19.00
C ASP A 345 6.39 -32.64 -17.50
N GLY A 346 5.42 -32.95 -16.63
CA GLY A 346 5.51 -32.72 -15.18
C GLY A 346 5.34 -31.26 -14.76
N LYS A 347 4.97 -30.35 -15.65
CA LYS A 347 4.66 -28.95 -15.37
C LYS A 347 3.17 -28.70 -15.46
N PHE A 348 2.70 -27.90 -14.52
CA PHE A 348 1.32 -27.41 -14.51
C PHE A 348 1.19 -26.26 -15.53
N ILE A 349 0.27 -26.39 -16.49
CA ILE A 349 -0.03 -25.38 -17.50
C ILE A 349 -1.41 -24.80 -17.21
N ILE A 350 -1.47 -23.50 -17.04
CA ILE A 350 -2.68 -22.71 -16.78
C ILE A 350 -3.09 -22.02 -18.08
#